data_6d778c2bfc98a08a7d27db12e01c4afb
#
_entry.id   6d778c2bfc98a08a7d27db12e01c4afb
#
_cell.length_a   1.000
_cell.length_b   1.000
_cell.length_c   1.000
_cell.angle_alpha   90.00
_cell.angle_beta   90.00
_cell.angle_gamma   90.00
#
_symmetry.space_group_name_H-M   'P 1'
#
loop_
_entity.id
_entity.type
_entity.pdbx_description
1 polymer ?
#
loop_
_entity_poly.entity_id
_entity_poly.type
_entity_poly.pdbx_seq_one_letter_code
_entity_poly.pdbx_strand_id
1 'polypeptide(L)'
;MNDAKQMQENLGLSREIKLKYPVRLPTGEMLEKVSVRRTRVGDLRAVTHIENEAEQGLAIIARVTGLVPEDLDLLDLEDLAALQNCFPGQKA
;
A
#
# COMPACT_ATOMS: atom_id res chain seq x y z
N MET A 1 10.80 -22.60 14.23
CA MET A 1 10.51 -22.30 14.00
C MET A 1 9.59 -21.60 13.59
N ASN A 2 9.61 -20.78 13.51
CA ASN A 2 8.59 -19.94 13.10
C ASN A 2 8.76 -19.38 11.74
N ASP A 3 9.83 -19.71 11.11
CA ASP A 3 10.09 -19.16 9.79
C ASP A 3 9.05 -19.59 8.79
N ALA A 4 8.72 -20.86 8.80
CA ALA A 4 7.74 -21.35 7.85
C ALA A 4 6.37 -20.73 8.12
N LYS A 5 6.06 -20.57 9.38
CA LYS A 5 4.79 -19.99 9.75
C LYS A 5 4.71 -18.54 9.33
N GLN A 6 5.79 -17.81 9.53
CA GLN A 6 5.81 -16.43 9.11
C GLN A 6 5.71 -16.31 7.60
N MET A 7 6.36 -17.22 6.89
CA MET A 7 6.27 -17.17 5.45
C MET A 7 4.86 -17.40 4.99
N GLN A 8 4.16 -18.34 5.61
CA GLN A 8 2.78 -18.57 5.23
C GLN A 8 1.92 -17.38 5.50
N GLU A 9 2.14 -16.72 6.62
CA GLU A 9 1.38 -15.53 6.94
C GLU A 9 1.64 -14.44 5.93
N ASN A 10 2.89 -14.27 5.55
CA ASN A 10 3.23 -13.25 4.59
C ASN A 10 2.63 -13.53 3.23
N LEU A 11 2.65 -14.78 2.82
CA LEU A 11 2.06 -15.13 1.53
C LEU A 11 0.57 -14.85 1.51
N GLY A 12 -0.09 -14.99 2.65
CA GLY A 12 -1.50 -14.71 2.72
C GLY A 12 -1.84 -13.29 3.04
N LEU A 13 -0.88 -12.50 3.50
CA LEU A 13 -1.16 -11.17 4.02
C LEU A 13 -0.58 -10.04 3.19
N SER A 14 0.22 -10.33 2.21
CA SER A 14 0.77 -9.26 1.39
C SER A 14 0.77 -9.67 -0.07
N ARG A 15 0.80 -8.66 -0.91
CA ARG A 15 0.77 -8.87 -2.34
C ARG A 15 1.72 -7.87 -2.98
N GLU A 16 2.50 -8.33 -3.93
CA GLU A 16 3.45 -7.45 -4.60
C GLU A 16 2.83 -6.96 -5.90
N ILE A 17 2.84 -5.66 -6.10
CA ILE A 17 2.25 -5.03 -7.27
C ILE A 17 3.36 -4.38 -8.05
N LYS A 18 3.50 -4.75 -9.31
CA LYS A 18 4.51 -4.16 -10.16
C LYS A 18 3.95 -2.88 -10.76
N LEU A 19 4.69 -1.80 -10.63
CA LEU A 19 4.25 -0.53 -11.17
C LEU A 19 4.39 -0.51 -12.69
N LYS A 20 3.36 -0.01 -13.34
CA LYS A 20 3.41 0.16 -14.77
C LYS A 20 4.34 1.30 -15.15
N TYR A 21 4.41 2.30 -14.29
CA TYR A 21 5.25 3.48 -14.51
C TYR A 21 6.15 3.67 -13.30
N PRO A 22 7.31 3.00 -13.28
CA PRO A 22 8.21 3.16 -12.13
C PRO A 22 8.60 4.61 -11.93
N VAL A 23 8.83 4.98 -10.68
CA VAL A 23 9.18 6.35 -10.36
C VAL A 23 10.50 6.39 -9.60
N ARG A 24 11.19 7.51 -9.69
CA ARG A 24 12.42 7.70 -8.98
C ARG A 24 12.13 8.43 -7.68
N LEU A 25 12.52 7.82 -6.58
CA LEU A 25 12.31 8.42 -5.27
C LEU A 25 13.35 9.49 -5.00
N PRO A 26 13.07 10.38 -4.03
CA PRO A 26 14.06 11.42 -3.69
C PRO A 26 15.41 10.86 -3.27
N THR A 27 15.43 9.62 -2.80
CA THR A 27 16.69 8.99 -2.43
C THR A 27 17.52 8.60 -3.65
N GLY A 28 16.94 8.65 -4.84
CA GLY A 28 17.60 8.23 -6.04
C GLY A 28 17.26 6.82 -6.48
N GLU A 29 16.60 6.07 -5.60
CA GLU A 29 16.21 4.71 -5.94
C GLU A 29 15.00 4.72 -6.87
N MET A 30 14.93 3.69 -7.71
CA MET A 30 13.75 3.50 -8.55
C MET A 30 12.75 2.63 -7.83
N LEU A 31 11.53 3.09 -7.74
CA LEU A 31 10.45 2.30 -7.18
C LEU A 31 9.76 1.60 -8.34
N GLU A 32 9.90 0.29 -8.41
CA GLU A 32 9.35 -0.47 -9.52
C GLU A 32 8.21 -1.37 -9.09
N LYS A 33 8.13 -1.69 -7.82
CA LYS A 33 7.06 -2.53 -7.31
C LYS A 33 6.80 -2.15 -5.88
N VAL A 34 5.61 -2.46 -5.43
CA VAL A 34 5.15 -2.08 -4.10
C VAL A 34 4.52 -3.29 -3.45
N SER A 35 4.86 -3.53 -2.20
CA SER A 35 4.29 -4.62 -1.44
C SER A 35 3.11 -4.07 -0.63
N VAL A 36 1.95 -4.69 -0.78
CA VAL A 36 0.73 -4.24 -0.13
C VAL A 36 0.29 -5.31 0.85
N ARG A 37 0.25 -4.98 2.13
CA ARG A 37 -0.25 -5.94 3.11
C ARG A 37 -1.76 -5.75 3.29
N ARG A 38 -2.38 -6.69 3.97
CA ARG A 38 -3.81 -6.58 4.21
C ARG A 38 -4.11 -5.40 5.13
N THR A 39 -5.23 -4.77 4.88
CA THR A 39 -5.70 -3.66 5.72
C THR A 39 -6.27 -4.24 7.00
N ARG A 40 -5.94 -3.61 8.10
CA ARG A 40 -6.41 -4.04 9.42
C ARG A 40 -7.30 -2.97 10.03
N VAL A 41 -8.01 -3.35 11.07
CA VAL A 41 -8.85 -2.40 11.78
C VAL A 41 -8.04 -1.22 12.28
N GLY A 42 -6.80 -1.48 12.70
CA GLY A 42 -5.94 -0.40 13.16
C GLY A 42 -5.67 0.64 12.09
N ASP A 43 -5.60 0.20 10.83
CA ASP A 43 -5.40 1.13 9.74
C ASP A 43 -6.61 2.04 9.57
N LEU A 44 -7.79 1.46 9.70
CA LEU A 44 -9.00 2.24 9.60
C LEU A 44 -9.10 3.26 10.73
N ARG A 45 -8.81 2.81 11.94
CA ARG A 45 -8.86 3.73 13.08
C ARG A 45 -7.88 4.87 12.94
N ALA A 46 -6.73 4.58 12.35
CA ALA A 46 -5.70 5.60 12.24
C ALA A 46 -6.12 6.75 11.33
N VAL A 47 -7.10 6.52 10.46
CA VAL A 47 -7.49 7.55 9.50
C VAL A 47 -8.88 8.11 9.76
N THR A 48 -9.55 7.71 10.85
CA THR A 48 -10.91 8.18 11.07
C THR A 48 -10.97 9.68 11.31
N HIS A 49 -9.87 10.29 11.75
CA HIS A 49 -9.86 11.72 11.98
C HIS A 49 -9.79 12.53 10.68
N ILE A 50 -9.54 11.87 9.57
CA ILE A 50 -9.45 12.53 8.27
C ILE A 50 -10.85 12.60 7.68
N GLU A 51 -11.31 13.79 7.37
CA GLU A 51 -12.68 13.96 6.89
C GLU A 51 -12.86 13.61 5.43
N ASN A 52 -11.85 13.86 4.63
CA ASN A 52 -11.95 13.63 3.20
C ASN A 52 -11.70 12.16 2.87
N GLU A 53 -12.65 11.54 2.18
CA GLU A 53 -12.54 10.12 1.89
C GLU A 53 -11.34 9.79 1.00
N ALA A 54 -11.06 10.64 0.04
CA ALA A 54 -9.91 10.39 -0.83
C ALA A 54 -8.62 10.43 -0.01
N GLU A 55 -8.53 11.36 0.92
CA GLU A 55 -7.35 11.44 1.77
C GLU A 55 -7.27 10.25 2.71
N GLN A 56 -8.41 9.77 3.18
CA GLN A 56 -8.41 8.57 4.00
C GLN A 56 -7.84 7.39 3.22
N GLY A 57 -8.26 7.25 1.98
CA GLY A 57 -7.78 6.16 1.14
C GLY A 57 -6.28 6.25 0.92
N LEU A 58 -5.78 7.45 0.65
CA LEU A 58 -4.34 7.62 0.46
C LEU A 58 -3.58 7.31 1.73
N ALA A 59 -4.12 7.70 2.87
CA ALA A 59 -3.46 7.42 4.15
C ALA A 59 -3.40 5.92 4.41
N ILE A 60 -4.46 5.21 4.06
CA ILE A 60 -4.45 3.76 4.23
C ILE A 60 -3.43 3.13 3.30
N ILE A 61 -3.35 3.60 2.05
CA ILE A 61 -2.37 3.07 1.12
C ILE A 61 -0.96 3.27 1.67
N ALA A 62 -0.70 4.44 2.22
CA ALA A 62 0.62 4.71 2.80
C ALA A 62 0.93 3.71 3.90
N ARG A 63 -0.06 3.42 4.75
CA ARG A 63 0.17 2.51 5.86
C ARG A 63 0.42 1.08 5.40
N VAL A 64 -0.35 0.61 4.43
CA VAL A 64 -0.25 -0.80 4.04
C VAL A 64 0.89 -1.04 3.07
N THR A 65 1.46 -0.01 2.48
CA THR A 65 2.61 -0.15 1.59
C THR A 65 3.91 0.25 2.27
N GLY A 66 3.82 1.00 3.36
CA GLY A 66 5.02 1.51 4.01
C GLY A 66 5.60 2.74 3.32
N LEU A 67 4.93 3.24 2.31
CA LEU A 67 5.39 4.44 1.62
C LEU A 67 4.97 5.67 2.40
N VAL A 68 5.79 6.72 2.32
CA VAL A 68 5.39 7.99 2.93
C VAL A 68 4.51 8.75 1.94
N PRO A 69 3.71 9.70 2.44
CA PRO A 69 2.80 10.42 1.54
C PRO A 69 3.50 11.09 0.38
N GLU A 70 4.72 11.59 0.59
CA GLU A 70 5.44 12.23 -0.49
C GLU A 70 5.76 11.28 -1.62
N ASP A 71 6.03 10.02 -1.27
CA ASP A 71 6.31 9.02 -2.30
C ASP A 71 5.04 8.66 -3.05
N LEU A 72 3.91 8.65 -2.37
CA LEU A 72 2.65 8.39 -3.03
C LEU A 72 2.35 9.43 -4.09
N ASP A 73 2.71 10.67 -3.81
CA ASP A 73 2.44 11.76 -4.74
C ASP A 73 3.16 11.58 -6.06
N LEU A 74 4.22 10.78 -6.07
CA LEU A 74 5.00 10.56 -7.28
C LEU A 74 4.41 9.49 -8.17
N LEU A 75 3.52 8.66 -7.64
CA LEU A 75 2.99 7.54 -8.39
C LEU A 75 2.07 8.02 -9.51
N ASP A 76 2.08 7.28 -10.62
CA ASP A 76 1.12 7.52 -11.67
C ASP A 76 -0.25 7.16 -11.16
N LEU A 77 -1.25 7.89 -11.60
CA LEU A 77 -2.61 7.69 -11.14
C LEU A 77 -3.10 6.27 -11.44
N GLU A 78 -2.70 5.73 -12.58
CA GLU A 78 -3.05 4.36 -12.91
C GLU A 78 -2.48 3.38 -11.90
N ASP A 79 -1.24 3.60 -11.48
CA ASP A 79 -0.63 2.72 -10.51
C ASP A 79 -1.30 2.85 -9.16
N LEU A 80 -1.70 4.06 -8.80
CA LEU A 80 -2.43 4.25 -7.56
C LEU A 80 -3.74 3.48 -7.59
N ALA A 81 -4.44 3.53 -8.71
CA ALA A 81 -5.69 2.80 -8.84
C ALA A 81 -5.47 1.30 -8.71
N ALA A 82 -4.37 0.81 -9.28
CA ALA A 82 -4.06 -0.61 -9.16
C ALA A 82 -3.81 -0.99 -7.71
N LEU A 83 -3.13 -0.14 -6.96
CA LEU A 83 -2.92 -0.41 -5.55
C LEU A 83 -4.23 -0.44 -4.78
N GLN A 84 -5.12 0.48 -5.09
CA GLN A 84 -6.42 0.51 -4.42
C GLN A 84 -7.23 -0.72 -4.73
N ASN A 85 -7.15 -1.21 -5.94
CA ASN A 85 -7.93 -2.37 -6.35
C ASN A 85 -7.36 -3.67 -5.85
N CYS A 86 -6.14 -3.63 -5.35
CA CYS A 86 -5.50 -4.83 -4.88
C CYS A 86 -5.63 -5.07 -3.41
N PHE A 87 -6.31 -4.22 -2.67
CA PHE A 87 -6.40 -4.37 -1.22
C PHE A 87 -7.11 -5.67 -0.92
N PRO A 88 -6.44 -6.62 -0.28
CA PRO A 88 -7.13 -7.84 0.10
C PRO A 88 -8.26 -7.48 1.05
N GLY A 89 -9.42 -8.01 0.82
CA GLY A 89 -10.53 -7.78 1.69
C GLY A 89 -11.27 -6.50 1.50
N GLN A 90 -10.77 -5.61 0.62
CA GLN A 90 -11.47 -4.41 0.39
C GLN A 90 -12.40 -4.65 -0.73
N LYS A 91 -13.66 -4.57 -0.55
CA LYS A 91 -14.39 -4.89 -1.54
C LYS A 91 -15.33 -3.98 -1.80
N ALA A 92 -15.51 -3.71 -2.70
CA ALA A 92 -16.42 -2.69 -3.04
C ALA A 92 -17.80 -3.12 -2.84
#